data_df1fa1316480465730d56844fa384ffd
#
_entry.id   df1fa1316480465730d56844fa384ffd
#
_cell.length_a   1.000
_cell.length_b   1.000
_cell.length_c   1.000
_cell.angle_alpha   90.00
_cell.angle_beta   90.00
_cell.angle_gamma   90.00
#
_symmetry.space_group_name_H-M   'P 1'
#
loop_
_entity.id
_entity.type
_entity.pdbx_description
1 polymer ?
#
loop_
_entity_poly.entity_id
_entity_poly.type
_entity_poly.pdbx_seq_one_letter_code
_entity_poly.pdbx_strand_id
1 'polypeptide(L)'
;MSKVPFTTKEKLEEIIKQIPTPFHIYDEKGIRETARKLYDAFSWNKGFREYFAVKATPNPYLMEILKEEGCGFDCSSYTELMLSDKVGAKQHDIMFSSNATPDEDFKLAYKLGAIINLDDFTHIDVLDKLTGIPETICCRYNPGGEFKTSEKGNVMDTPKDAKYGMTHEQIIEAYKILKEKGAKRFGMHAFLASNTLTNEYYPVLAGILFRTAVEIKEKTGVQLSFINLSGGVGVPYKPDQPANDIKVIGEGVRKAYEEILVPAGMGDVAIFTELGRYMLAPNGALVAKAIREKHIYKEYIGLDACAANLMRPAIYGAYHHITVMGKENQPCDHKYDITGGLCENCDKFAVDRMLPKIDIGDIIYIHDTGAHGFSMGYNYNGKLRSAEVLLKEDGSFKLIRRAETPEDYFATFDFSDKYSLSK
;
A
#
# COMPACT_ATOMS: atom_id res chain seq x y z
N MET A 1 -14.50 -17.19 3.93
CA MET A 1 -13.95 -17.49 5.28
C MET A 1 -14.45 -16.44 6.25
N SER A 2 -14.83 -16.79 7.49
CA SER A 2 -15.17 -15.79 8.50
C SER A 2 -13.96 -14.90 8.78
N LYS A 3 -14.16 -13.57 8.81
CA LYS A 3 -13.14 -12.62 9.27
C LYS A 3 -13.01 -12.74 10.79
N VAL A 4 -11.82 -13.06 11.26
CA VAL A 4 -11.53 -13.23 12.71
C VAL A 4 -10.52 -12.16 13.12
N PRO A 5 -10.76 -11.42 14.22
CA PRO A 5 -9.75 -10.52 14.77
C PRO A 5 -8.46 -11.26 15.13
N PHE A 6 -7.32 -10.68 14.88
CA PHE A 6 -6.02 -11.26 15.26
C PHE A 6 -5.68 -11.05 16.78
N THR A 7 -6.59 -10.43 17.51
CA THR A 7 -6.44 -10.17 18.94
C THR A 7 -7.77 -10.37 19.66
N THR A 8 -7.75 -10.46 20.99
CA THR A 8 -8.95 -10.68 21.82
C THR A 8 -9.49 -9.38 22.41
N LYS A 9 -10.74 -9.41 22.90
CA LYS A 9 -11.36 -8.29 23.61
C LYS A 9 -10.53 -7.89 24.83
N GLU A 10 -10.08 -8.86 25.63
CA GLU A 10 -9.30 -8.65 26.86
C GLU A 10 -7.98 -7.92 26.54
N LYS A 11 -7.31 -8.30 25.45
CA LYS A 11 -6.07 -7.64 25.02
C LYS A 11 -6.35 -6.20 24.57
N LEU A 12 -7.43 -5.96 23.83
CA LEU A 12 -7.84 -4.60 23.46
C LEU A 12 -8.19 -3.76 24.70
N GLU A 13 -8.88 -4.31 25.69
CA GLU A 13 -9.17 -3.63 26.96
C GLU A 13 -7.89 -3.28 27.73
N GLU A 14 -6.88 -4.19 27.72
CA GLU A 14 -5.56 -3.91 28.28
C GLU A 14 -4.88 -2.71 27.60
N ILE A 15 -4.88 -2.68 26.26
CA ILE A 15 -4.31 -1.59 25.45
C ILE A 15 -5.05 -0.28 25.72
N ILE A 16 -6.38 -0.31 25.72
CA ILE A 16 -7.25 0.88 25.88
C ILE A 16 -7.03 1.56 27.24
N LYS A 17 -6.63 0.84 28.28
CA LYS A 17 -6.29 1.44 29.57
C LYS A 17 -5.09 2.37 29.51
N GLN A 18 -4.19 2.19 28.54
CA GLN A 18 -2.98 2.98 28.36
C GLN A 18 -3.05 3.91 27.14
N ILE A 19 -3.71 3.47 26.08
CA ILE A 19 -3.83 4.16 24.79
C ILE A 19 -5.31 4.24 24.45
N PRO A 20 -5.95 5.43 24.60
CA PRO A 20 -7.37 5.58 24.31
C PRO A 20 -7.71 5.32 22.84
N THR A 21 -8.93 4.84 22.60
CA THR A 21 -9.49 4.77 21.23
C THR A 21 -9.79 6.18 20.67
N PRO A 22 -9.81 6.36 19.33
CA PRO A 22 -9.51 5.35 18.33
C PRO A 22 -8.00 5.16 18.14
N PHE A 23 -7.58 3.97 17.70
CA PHE A 23 -6.22 3.71 17.25
C PHE A 23 -6.18 2.64 16.16
N HIS A 24 -5.15 2.68 15.32
CA HIS A 24 -4.83 1.56 14.45
C HIS A 24 -3.94 0.57 15.21
N ILE A 25 -4.22 -0.73 15.07
CA ILE A 25 -3.40 -1.80 15.63
C ILE A 25 -2.87 -2.69 14.50
N TYR A 26 -1.61 -3.11 14.62
CA TYR A 26 -0.93 -3.96 13.65
C TYR A 26 -0.41 -5.24 14.31
N ASP A 27 -0.51 -6.37 13.60
CA ASP A 27 -0.04 -7.68 14.04
C ASP A 27 1.35 -7.98 13.48
N GLU A 28 2.38 -7.90 14.31
CA GLU A 28 3.77 -8.19 13.91
C GLU A 28 3.90 -9.59 13.33
N LYS A 29 3.30 -10.58 13.98
CA LYS A 29 3.37 -11.98 13.52
C LYS A 29 2.76 -12.15 12.14
N GLY A 30 1.56 -11.61 11.92
CA GLY A 30 0.88 -11.67 10.63
C GLY A 30 1.67 -10.97 9.51
N ILE A 31 2.32 -9.84 9.82
CA ILE A 31 3.18 -9.10 8.87
C ILE A 31 4.37 -9.97 8.45
N ARG A 32 5.10 -10.57 9.40
CA ARG A 32 6.24 -11.44 9.12
C ARG A 32 5.84 -12.69 8.32
N GLU A 33 4.75 -13.33 8.72
CA GLU A 33 4.22 -14.50 7.98
C GLU A 33 3.83 -14.16 6.55
N THR A 34 3.23 -12.98 6.32
CA THR A 34 2.86 -12.53 4.97
C THR A 34 4.10 -12.31 4.10
N ALA A 35 5.13 -11.66 4.63
CA ALA A 35 6.39 -11.46 3.94
C ALA A 35 7.06 -12.80 3.57
N ARG A 36 7.17 -13.72 4.51
CA ARG A 36 7.76 -15.07 4.30
C ARG A 36 6.99 -15.86 3.24
N LYS A 37 5.65 -15.83 3.26
CA LYS A 37 4.81 -16.49 2.24
C LYS A 37 5.06 -15.93 0.84
N LEU A 38 5.28 -14.62 0.72
CA LEU A 38 5.61 -13.99 -0.55
C LEU A 38 6.98 -14.44 -1.07
N TYR A 39 8.01 -14.41 -0.21
CA TYR A 39 9.35 -14.86 -0.59
C TYR A 39 9.38 -16.35 -0.95
N ASP A 40 8.64 -17.19 -0.23
CA ASP A 40 8.49 -18.64 -0.56
C ASP A 40 7.90 -18.84 -1.95
N ALA A 41 6.84 -18.07 -2.29
CA ALA A 41 6.16 -18.18 -3.57
C ALA A 41 7.02 -17.80 -4.77
N PHE A 42 8.00 -16.92 -4.57
CA PHE A 42 8.93 -16.45 -5.60
C PHE A 42 10.37 -16.98 -5.43
N SER A 43 10.58 -17.97 -4.56
CA SER A 43 11.92 -18.54 -4.26
C SER A 43 12.62 -19.18 -5.46
N TRP A 44 11.88 -19.49 -6.52
CA TRP A 44 12.40 -19.98 -7.80
C TRP A 44 13.24 -18.92 -8.54
N ASN A 45 13.03 -17.63 -8.31
CA ASN A 45 13.80 -16.53 -8.88
C ASN A 45 14.83 -16.04 -7.85
N LYS A 46 16.12 -16.33 -8.07
CA LYS A 46 17.21 -15.99 -7.13
C LYS A 46 17.37 -14.49 -6.88
N GLY A 47 16.91 -13.67 -7.81
CA GLY A 47 16.96 -12.21 -7.72
C GLY A 47 15.69 -11.58 -7.16
N PHE A 48 14.68 -12.39 -6.78
CA PHE A 48 13.41 -11.89 -6.29
C PHE A 48 13.58 -10.93 -5.11
N ARG A 49 12.86 -9.81 -5.17
CA ARG A 49 12.78 -8.86 -4.07
C ARG A 49 11.44 -8.15 -4.02
N GLU A 50 10.88 -8.09 -2.82
CA GLU A 50 9.76 -7.21 -2.50
C GLU A 50 10.28 -5.82 -2.12
N TYR A 51 9.70 -4.77 -2.71
CA TYR A 51 9.87 -3.38 -2.32
C TYR A 51 8.57 -2.88 -1.74
N PHE A 52 8.44 -2.93 -0.42
CA PHE A 52 7.20 -2.51 0.23
C PHE A 52 6.82 -1.08 -0.16
N ALA A 53 5.60 -0.89 -0.69
CA ALA A 53 5.10 0.44 -1.05
C ALA A 53 4.84 1.28 0.21
N VAL A 54 5.75 2.21 0.51
CA VAL A 54 5.75 3.03 1.75
C VAL A 54 4.44 3.78 1.93
N LYS A 55 3.85 4.29 0.84
CA LYS A 55 2.54 4.97 0.83
C LYS A 55 1.41 4.18 1.49
N ALA A 56 1.51 2.85 1.52
CA ALA A 56 0.49 2.01 2.12
C ALA A 56 0.42 2.20 3.64
N THR A 57 1.59 2.29 4.30
CA THR A 57 1.67 2.51 5.75
C THR A 57 3.06 3.04 6.13
N PRO A 58 3.29 4.37 6.06
CA PRO A 58 4.59 4.99 6.32
C PRO A 58 4.87 5.07 7.84
N ASN A 59 5.21 3.93 8.44
CA ASN A 59 5.56 3.85 9.86
C ASN A 59 6.91 3.15 10.02
N PRO A 60 7.93 3.78 10.66
CA PRO A 60 9.29 3.23 10.75
C PRO A 60 9.35 1.86 11.42
N TYR A 61 8.54 1.59 12.44
CA TYR A 61 8.53 0.29 13.11
C TYR A 61 8.04 -0.84 12.21
N LEU A 62 7.02 -0.58 11.39
CA LEU A 62 6.51 -1.56 10.44
C LEU A 62 7.49 -1.77 9.28
N MET A 63 8.15 -0.70 8.85
CA MET A 63 9.20 -0.77 7.83
C MET A 63 10.41 -1.56 8.33
N GLU A 64 10.82 -1.39 9.60
CA GLU A 64 11.91 -2.19 10.20
C GLU A 64 11.57 -3.68 10.18
N ILE A 65 10.35 -4.08 10.56
CA ILE A 65 9.89 -5.48 10.52
C ILE A 65 10.01 -6.03 9.08
N LEU A 66 9.52 -5.29 8.09
CA LEU A 66 9.58 -5.73 6.69
C LEU A 66 11.02 -5.80 6.16
N LYS A 67 11.89 -4.86 6.57
CA LYS A 67 13.31 -4.88 6.25
C LYS A 67 14.02 -6.11 6.84
N GLU A 68 13.71 -6.48 8.07
CA GLU A 68 14.23 -7.70 8.70
C GLU A 68 13.82 -8.97 7.94
N GLU A 69 12.66 -8.97 7.28
CA GLU A 69 12.19 -10.06 6.41
C GLU A 69 12.76 -9.94 4.96
N GLY A 70 13.66 -8.99 4.69
CA GLY A 70 14.37 -8.86 3.40
C GLY A 70 13.76 -7.86 2.41
N CYS A 71 12.67 -7.18 2.76
CA CYS A 71 12.04 -6.20 1.87
C CYS A 71 12.91 -4.95 1.69
N GLY A 72 12.87 -4.39 0.48
CA GLY A 72 13.22 -3.00 0.21
C GLY A 72 12.00 -2.09 0.36
N PHE A 73 12.11 -0.84 -0.09
CA PHE A 73 11.04 0.16 -0.01
C PHE A 73 10.81 0.85 -1.35
N ASP A 74 9.56 0.89 -1.81
CA ASP A 74 9.14 1.73 -2.91
C ASP A 74 8.62 3.07 -2.36
N CYS A 75 9.30 4.15 -2.73
CA CYS A 75 9.02 5.52 -2.31
C CYS A 75 8.41 6.31 -3.46
N SER A 76 7.44 7.18 -3.16
CA SER A 76 6.75 8.03 -4.14
C SER A 76 6.90 9.53 -3.87
N SER A 77 7.68 9.92 -2.85
CA SER A 77 7.88 11.31 -2.47
C SER A 77 9.18 11.53 -1.70
N TYR A 78 9.57 12.79 -1.58
CA TYR A 78 10.72 13.24 -0.80
C TYR A 78 10.71 12.72 0.64
N THR A 79 9.57 12.82 1.30
CA THR A 79 9.43 12.41 2.71
C THR A 79 9.48 10.90 2.90
N GLU A 80 8.99 10.12 1.93
CA GLU A 80 9.12 8.66 1.96
C GLU A 80 10.57 8.22 1.72
N LEU A 81 11.32 8.91 0.85
CA LEU A 81 12.76 8.71 0.69
C LEU A 81 13.52 8.99 1.99
N MET A 82 13.22 10.12 2.66
CA MET A 82 13.81 10.44 3.97
C MET A 82 13.48 9.40 5.03
N LEU A 83 12.24 8.91 5.06
CA LEU A 83 11.82 7.88 6.01
C LEU A 83 12.57 6.58 5.78
N SER A 84 12.71 6.15 4.53
CA SER A 84 13.43 4.94 4.15
C SER A 84 14.93 5.03 4.51
N ASP A 85 15.58 6.18 4.30
CA ASP A 85 16.96 6.40 4.75
C ASP A 85 17.08 6.34 6.29
N LYS A 86 16.11 6.91 7.02
CA LYS A 86 16.08 6.89 8.49
C LYS A 86 15.93 5.48 9.08
N VAL A 87 15.19 4.60 8.44
CA VAL A 87 15.12 3.17 8.85
C VAL A 87 16.33 2.36 8.35
N GLY A 88 17.31 3.04 7.75
CA GLY A 88 18.59 2.46 7.35
C GLY A 88 18.55 1.65 6.05
N ALA A 89 17.60 1.90 5.16
CA ALA A 89 17.66 1.42 3.79
C ALA A 89 18.77 2.14 3.03
N LYS A 90 19.47 1.43 2.14
CA LYS A 90 20.63 1.97 1.43
C LYS A 90 20.57 1.63 -0.05
N GLN A 91 20.88 2.64 -0.89
CA GLN A 91 21.04 2.45 -2.34
C GLN A 91 19.87 1.66 -2.97
N HIS A 92 20.19 0.49 -3.53
CA HIS A 92 19.21 -0.38 -4.19
C HIS A 92 18.22 -1.07 -3.24
N ASP A 93 18.23 -0.76 -1.93
CA ASP A 93 17.12 -1.10 -1.03
C ASP A 93 15.92 -0.17 -1.25
N ILE A 94 16.11 0.92 -2.01
CA ILE A 94 15.09 1.92 -2.27
C ILE A 94 14.77 1.93 -3.77
N MET A 95 13.51 1.72 -4.12
CA MET A 95 12.90 2.11 -5.40
C MET A 95 12.29 3.50 -5.24
N PHE A 96 12.35 4.32 -6.29
CA PHE A 96 11.68 5.61 -6.31
C PHE A 96 10.79 5.71 -7.54
N SER A 97 9.47 5.63 -7.33
CA SER A 97 8.43 5.64 -8.36
C SER A 97 7.48 6.82 -8.12
N SER A 98 7.67 7.90 -8.85
CA SER A 98 6.85 9.11 -8.81
C SER A 98 6.42 9.48 -10.22
N ASN A 99 5.37 10.31 -10.38
CA ASN A 99 4.85 10.67 -11.71
C ASN A 99 5.04 12.14 -12.06
N ALA A 100 4.44 13.10 -11.42
CA ALA A 100 4.76 14.52 -11.57
C ALA A 100 5.89 14.89 -10.62
N THR A 101 7.09 14.41 -10.87
CA THR A 101 8.20 14.38 -9.94
C THR A 101 8.85 15.75 -9.78
N PRO A 102 8.89 16.34 -8.57
CA PRO A 102 9.66 17.53 -8.29
C PRO A 102 11.18 17.31 -8.45
N ASP A 103 11.91 18.36 -8.82
CA ASP A 103 13.36 18.30 -8.99
C ASP A 103 14.10 17.83 -7.73
N GLU A 104 13.63 18.27 -6.55
CA GLU A 104 14.26 17.91 -5.27
C GLU A 104 14.08 16.43 -4.91
N ASP A 105 12.98 15.80 -5.36
CA ASP A 105 12.74 14.37 -5.18
C ASP A 105 13.76 13.56 -6.00
N PHE A 106 13.99 13.95 -7.28
CA PHE A 106 15.02 13.33 -8.12
C PHE A 106 16.42 13.49 -7.51
N LYS A 107 16.78 14.69 -7.05
CA LYS A 107 18.08 14.95 -6.41
C LYS A 107 18.29 14.10 -5.17
N LEU A 108 17.25 13.96 -4.32
CA LEU A 108 17.35 13.14 -3.11
C LEU A 108 17.45 11.65 -3.47
N ALA A 109 16.61 11.15 -4.39
CA ALA A 109 16.65 9.77 -4.84
C ALA A 109 18.02 9.39 -5.41
N TYR A 110 18.58 10.26 -6.25
CA TYR A 110 19.95 10.11 -6.78
C TYR A 110 21.01 10.11 -5.69
N LYS A 111 20.95 11.05 -4.75
CA LYS A 111 21.88 11.16 -3.61
C LYS A 111 21.87 9.92 -2.73
N LEU A 112 20.70 9.30 -2.52
CA LEU A 112 20.55 8.07 -1.74
C LEU A 112 20.98 6.82 -2.52
N GLY A 113 21.25 6.94 -3.82
CA GLY A 113 21.54 5.82 -4.71
C GLY A 113 20.35 4.92 -4.97
N ALA A 114 19.12 5.45 -4.82
CA ALA A 114 17.88 4.72 -5.08
C ALA A 114 17.77 4.31 -6.56
N ILE A 115 17.07 3.23 -6.83
CA ILE A 115 16.68 2.86 -8.20
C ILE A 115 15.55 3.81 -8.62
N ILE A 116 15.87 4.75 -9.50
CA ILE A 116 14.88 5.71 -10.01
C ILE A 116 14.09 5.05 -11.14
N ASN A 117 12.76 5.07 -11.01
CA ASN A 117 11.81 4.58 -12.01
C ASN A 117 11.20 5.78 -12.75
N LEU A 118 11.63 6.02 -13.97
CA LEU A 118 11.14 7.13 -14.79
C LEU A 118 9.73 6.85 -15.29
N ASP A 119 8.79 7.69 -14.91
CA ASP A 119 7.38 7.57 -15.28
C ASP A 119 7.11 8.04 -16.71
N ASP A 120 7.87 9.04 -17.20
CA ASP A 120 7.67 9.66 -18.48
C ASP A 120 8.98 9.83 -19.26
N PHE A 121 8.88 9.81 -20.59
CA PHE A 121 10.02 9.94 -21.51
C PHE A 121 10.78 11.28 -21.31
N THR A 122 10.06 12.36 -21.03
CA THR A 122 10.66 13.68 -20.79
C THR A 122 11.49 13.75 -19.50
N HIS A 123 11.24 12.85 -18.54
CA HIS A 123 12.00 12.77 -17.32
C HIS A 123 13.47 12.37 -17.53
N ILE A 124 13.82 11.76 -18.67
CA ILE A 124 15.21 11.42 -19.00
C ILE A 124 16.08 12.69 -19.05
N ASP A 125 15.64 13.69 -19.79
CA ASP A 125 16.39 14.95 -19.93
C ASP A 125 16.37 15.78 -18.65
N VAL A 126 15.27 15.70 -17.87
CA VAL A 126 15.18 16.37 -16.56
C VAL A 126 16.19 15.77 -15.61
N LEU A 127 16.21 14.44 -15.44
CA LEU A 127 17.13 13.76 -14.53
C LEU A 127 18.59 13.99 -14.95
N ASP A 128 18.89 13.87 -16.24
CA ASP A 128 20.25 14.09 -16.78
C ASP A 128 20.77 15.48 -16.47
N LYS A 129 19.94 16.52 -16.62
CA LYS A 129 20.31 17.91 -16.28
C LYS A 129 20.50 18.14 -14.80
N LEU A 130 19.71 17.47 -13.94
CA LEU A 130 19.72 17.70 -12.52
C LEU A 130 20.90 16.98 -11.82
N THR A 131 21.18 15.74 -12.21
CA THR A 131 22.10 14.85 -11.47
C THR A 131 22.99 14.01 -12.39
N GLY A 132 22.71 13.93 -13.67
CA GLY A 132 23.19 12.88 -14.56
C GLY A 132 22.37 11.60 -14.42
N ILE A 133 22.54 10.69 -15.39
CA ILE A 133 21.85 9.39 -15.40
C ILE A 133 22.60 8.40 -14.48
N PRO A 134 21.90 7.77 -13.50
CA PRO A 134 22.53 6.78 -12.63
C PRO A 134 22.87 5.49 -13.38
N GLU A 135 23.83 4.73 -12.85
CA GLU A 135 24.24 3.45 -13.43
C GLU A 135 23.08 2.44 -13.52
N THR A 136 22.19 2.44 -12.52
CA THR A 136 21.00 1.59 -12.49
C THR A 136 19.76 2.48 -12.63
N ILE A 137 18.95 2.22 -13.66
CA ILE A 137 17.75 3.01 -13.97
C ILE A 137 16.58 2.10 -14.35
N CYS A 138 15.38 2.51 -14.02
CA CYS A 138 14.14 1.82 -14.37
C CYS A 138 13.24 2.75 -15.19
N CYS A 139 12.45 2.19 -16.10
CA CYS A 139 11.42 2.91 -16.83
C CYS A 139 10.06 2.27 -16.59
N ARG A 140 9.04 3.10 -16.39
CA ARG A 140 7.66 2.65 -16.26
C ARG A 140 7.02 2.53 -17.63
N TYR A 141 6.55 1.32 -17.91
CA TYR A 141 5.88 0.98 -19.16
C TYR A 141 4.36 1.05 -19.02
N ASN A 142 3.70 1.66 -20.01
CA ASN A 142 2.25 1.60 -20.19
C ASN A 142 1.96 0.89 -21.52
N PRO A 143 1.43 -0.35 -21.50
CA PRO A 143 1.16 -1.09 -22.73
C PRO A 143 0.03 -0.50 -23.56
N GLY A 144 -0.72 0.48 -23.03
CA GLY A 144 -1.92 0.99 -23.68
C GLY A 144 -3.04 -0.06 -23.78
N GLY A 145 -4.02 0.20 -24.62
CA GLY A 145 -5.12 -0.73 -24.86
C GLY A 145 -6.00 -1.02 -23.65
N GLU A 146 -6.57 -2.20 -23.60
CA GLU A 146 -7.37 -2.70 -22.50
C GLU A 146 -6.64 -3.85 -21.80
N PHE A 147 -6.43 -3.72 -20.49
CA PHE A 147 -5.93 -4.81 -19.67
C PHE A 147 -7.13 -5.64 -19.17
N LYS A 148 -7.20 -6.92 -19.57
CA LYS A 148 -8.31 -7.81 -19.24
C LYS A 148 -7.84 -8.97 -18.38
N THR A 149 -8.50 -9.14 -17.25
CA THR A 149 -8.49 -10.36 -16.43
C THR A 149 -9.92 -10.89 -16.33
N SER A 150 -10.11 -12.06 -15.75
CA SER A 150 -11.44 -12.64 -15.50
C SER A 150 -12.28 -11.80 -14.51
N GLU A 151 -11.66 -10.92 -13.77
CA GLU A 151 -12.33 -10.08 -12.77
C GLU A 151 -12.96 -8.83 -13.39
N LYS A 152 -14.19 -8.53 -12.97
CA LYS A 152 -14.89 -7.28 -13.32
C LYS A 152 -14.66 -6.25 -12.20
N GLY A 153 -14.07 -5.12 -12.57
CA GLY A 153 -13.92 -3.97 -11.68
C GLY A 153 -12.50 -3.75 -11.18
N ASN A 154 -11.75 -2.98 -11.93
CA ASN A 154 -10.47 -2.43 -11.53
C ASN A 154 -10.68 -1.04 -10.91
N VAL A 155 -9.99 -0.73 -9.81
CA VAL A 155 -9.99 0.61 -9.20
C VAL A 155 -9.23 1.62 -10.08
N MET A 156 -8.45 1.14 -11.03
CA MET A 156 -7.71 1.96 -12.01
C MET A 156 -8.44 2.01 -13.34
N ASP A 157 -8.27 3.11 -14.07
CA ASP A 157 -8.70 3.26 -15.45
C ASP A 157 -8.05 2.22 -16.37
N THR A 158 -8.55 2.13 -17.61
CA THR A 158 -7.86 1.34 -18.62
C THR A 158 -6.44 1.89 -18.84
N PRO A 159 -5.45 1.08 -19.23
CA PRO A 159 -4.07 1.56 -19.36
C PRO A 159 -3.91 2.80 -20.25
N LYS A 160 -4.70 2.89 -21.34
CA LYS A 160 -4.67 4.05 -22.25
C LYS A 160 -5.17 5.37 -21.62
N ASP A 161 -6.01 5.29 -20.58
CA ASP A 161 -6.60 6.44 -19.87
C ASP A 161 -5.85 6.74 -18.57
N ALA A 162 -4.94 5.84 -18.16
CA ALA A 162 -4.12 6.02 -16.96
C ALA A 162 -3.01 7.03 -17.21
N LYS A 163 -2.75 7.89 -16.21
CA LYS A 163 -1.75 8.98 -16.29
C LYS A 163 -0.29 8.50 -16.18
N TYR A 164 -0.01 7.21 -16.27
CA TYR A 164 1.26 6.61 -15.89
C TYR A 164 1.96 5.92 -17.06
N GLY A 165 3.27 6.12 -17.14
CA GLY A 165 4.18 5.31 -17.92
C GLY A 165 4.35 5.71 -19.38
N MET A 166 5.41 5.22 -19.98
CA MET A 166 5.81 5.44 -21.38
C MET A 166 5.07 4.49 -22.31
N THR A 167 4.73 4.96 -23.52
CA THR A 167 4.17 4.10 -24.58
C THR A 167 5.18 3.06 -25.04
N HIS A 168 4.73 2.14 -25.89
CA HIS A 168 5.57 1.08 -26.43
C HIS A 168 6.77 1.62 -27.24
N GLU A 169 6.54 2.64 -28.06
CA GLU A 169 7.57 3.28 -28.85
C GLU A 169 8.54 4.07 -27.97
N GLN A 170 7.99 4.81 -26.99
CA GLN A 170 8.79 5.61 -26.07
C GLN A 170 9.72 4.76 -25.22
N ILE A 171 9.25 3.60 -24.70
CA ILE A 171 10.08 2.78 -23.81
C ILE A 171 11.28 2.16 -24.56
N ILE A 172 11.10 1.75 -25.80
CA ILE A 172 12.18 1.23 -26.65
C ILE A 172 13.25 2.33 -26.89
N GLU A 173 12.81 3.53 -27.22
CA GLU A 173 13.70 4.66 -27.47
C GLU A 173 14.39 5.12 -26.17
N ALA A 174 13.67 5.12 -25.04
CA ALA A 174 14.21 5.46 -23.74
C ALA A 174 15.45 4.61 -23.38
N TYR A 175 15.40 3.30 -23.60
CA TYR A 175 16.55 2.44 -23.29
C TYR A 175 17.76 2.67 -24.18
N LYS A 176 17.58 3.07 -25.45
CA LYS A 176 18.70 3.48 -26.32
C LYS A 176 19.38 4.72 -25.75
N ILE A 177 18.58 5.76 -25.49
CA ILE A 177 19.06 7.04 -24.96
C ILE A 177 19.76 6.85 -23.61
N LEU A 178 19.15 6.09 -22.70
CA LEU A 178 19.71 5.85 -21.36
C LEU A 178 21.05 5.09 -21.44
N LYS A 179 21.17 4.12 -22.37
CA LYS A 179 22.44 3.41 -22.63
C LYS A 179 23.50 4.37 -23.17
N GLU A 180 23.16 5.24 -24.11
CA GLU A 180 24.08 6.25 -24.64
C GLU A 180 24.52 7.25 -23.59
N LYS A 181 23.63 7.59 -22.64
CA LYS A 181 23.91 8.47 -21.49
C LYS A 181 24.69 7.76 -20.36
N GLY A 182 25.04 6.48 -20.50
CA GLY A 182 25.97 5.75 -19.62
C GLY A 182 25.34 4.85 -18.57
N ALA A 183 24.01 4.64 -18.59
CA ALA A 183 23.37 3.62 -17.76
C ALA A 183 23.87 2.22 -18.16
N LYS A 184 24.01 1.32 -17.15
CA LYS A 184 24.56 -0.04 -17.36
C LYS A 184 23.59 -1.14 -16.92
N ARG A 185 22.74 -0.86 -15.94
CA ARG A 185 21.75 -1.79 -15.40
C ARG A 185 20.36 -1.21 -15.59
N PHE A 186 19.49 -1.96 -16.22
CA PHE A 186 18.19 -1.49 -16.67
C PHE A 186 17.09 -2.32 -16.03
N GLY A 187 16.05 -1.66 -15.57
CA GLY A 187 14.83 -2.29 -15.12
C GLY A 187 13.61 -1.81 -15.90
N MET A 188 12.54 -2.59 -15.89
CA MET A 188 11.24 -2.20 -16.43
C MET A 188 10.16 -2.45 -15.38
N HIS A 189 9.24 -1.51 -15.27
CA HIS A 189 8.15 -1.52 -14.31
C HIS A 189 6.81 -1.29 -15.02
N ALA A 190 5.73 -1.89 -14.54
CA ALA A 190 4.38 -1.51 -14.90
C ALA A 190 3.39 -1.77 -13.76
N PHE A 191 2.40 -0.88 -13.62
CA PHE A 191 1.34 -0.99 -12.63
C PHE A 191 -0.01 -0.74 -13.33
N LEU A 192 -0.81 -1.78 -13.53
CA LEU A 192 -2.01 -1.75 -14.36
C LEU A 192 -3.31 -1.98 -13.59
N ALA A 193 -3.23 -2.41 -12.34
CA ALA A 193 -4.41 -2.70 -11.52
C ALA A 193 -4.14 -2.52 -10.03
N SER A 194 -5.20 -2.38 -9.25
CA SER A 194 -5.13 -2.27 -7.79
C SER A 194 -6.26 -3.08 -7.15
N ASN A 195 -5.91 -3.86 -6.12
CA ASN A 195 -6.82 -4.72 -5.37
C ASN A 195 -7.54 -5.78 -6.23
N THR A 196 -6.81 -6.45 -7.10
CA THR A 196 -7.35 -7.57 -7.89
C THR A 196 -7.49 -8.82 -7.02
N LEU A 197 -8.63 -9.51 -7.14
CA LEU A 197 -8.92 -10.75 -6.41
C LEU A 197 -8.82 -11.98 -7.31
N THR A 198 -7.98 -11.91 -8.36
CA THR A 198 -7.69 -13.03 -9.26
C THR A 198 -6.22 -13.40 -9.21
N ASN A 199 -5.94 -14.69 -9.29
CA ASN A 199 -4.56 -15.20 -9.41
C ASN A 199 -3.94 -14.96 -10.80
N GLU A 200 -4.71 -14.44 -11.77
CA GLU A 200 -4.26 -14.23 -13.15
C GLU A 200 -3.51 -12.91 -13.35
N TYR A 201 -3.68 -11.91 -12.47
CA TYR A 201 -3.17 -10.57 -12.68
C TYR A 201 -1.66 -10.53 -12.93
N TYR A 202 -0.85 -11.05 -12.01
CA TYR A 202 0.61 -11.07 -12.19
C TYR A 202 1.08 -11.96 -13.34
N PRO A 203 0.58 -13.19 -13.54
CA PRO A 203 0.95 -13.99 -14.71
C PRO A 203 0.70 -13.28 -16.04
N VAL A 204 -0.45 -12.60 -16.20
CA VAL A 204 -0.78 -11.85 -17.42
C VAL A 204 0.13 -10.64 -17.58
N LEU A 205 0.32 -9.85 -16.52
CA LEU A 205 1.23 -8.72 -16.51
C LEU A 205 2.67 -9.14 -16.83
N ALA A 206 3.15 -10.20 -16.19
CA ALA A 206 4.46 -10.78 -16.45
C ALA A 206 4.64 -11.17 -17.91
N GLY A 207 3.65 -11.84 -18.49
CA GLY A 207 3.68 -12.21 -19.91
C GLY A 207 3.81 -11.00 -20.86
N ILE A 208 3.16 -9.88 -20.53
CA ILE A 208 3.29 -8.62 -21.30
C ILE A 208 4.71 -8.07 -21.16
N LEU A 209 5.18 -7.91 -19.92
CA LEU A 209 6.48 -7.30 -19.64
C LEU A 209 7.63 -8.16 -20.19
N PHE A 210 7.54 -9.48 -20.07
CA PHE A 210 8.59 -10.38 -20.55
C PHE A 210 8.74 -10.34 -22.07
N ARG A 211 7.63 -10.33 -22.82
CA ARG A 211 7.68 -10.16 -24.28
C ARG A 211 8.27 -8.79 -24.69
N THR A 212 7.85 -7.74 -24.00
CA THR A 212 8.42 -6.38 -24.23
C THR A 212 9.91 -6.35 -23.89
N ALA A 213 10.36 -7.02 -22.85
CA ALA A 213 11.78 -7.11 -22.47
C ALA A 213 12.62 -7.83 -23.56
N VAL A 214 12.10 -8.90 -24.14
CA VAL A 214 12.75 -9.60 -25.26
C VAL A 214 12.86 -8.66 -26.48
N GLU A 215 11.79 -7.97 -26.82
CA GLU A 215 11.78 -7.02 -27.94
C GLU A 215 12.76 -5.86 -27.73
N ILE A 216 12.85 -5.31 -26.52
CA ILE A 216 13.83 -4.28 -26.16
C ILE A 216 15.24 -4.80 -26.41
N LYS A 217 15.57 -6.01 -25.96
CA LYS A 217 16.88 -6.64 -26.19
C LYS A 217 17.18 -6.78 -27.68
N GLU A 218 16.23 -7.26 -28.48
CA GLU A 218 16.38 -7.42 -29.93
C GLU A 218 16.60 -6.10 -30.66
N LYS A 219 15.83 -5.07 -30.30
CA LYS A 219 15.87 -3.77 -31.01
C LYS A 219 16.99 -2.83 -30.56
N THR A 220 17.45 -2.95 -29.31
CA THR A 220 18.39 -1.98 -28.69
C THR A 220 19.69 -2.60 -28.22
N GLY A 221 19.75 -3.92 -28.12
CA GLY A 221 20.85 -4.62 -27.47
C GLY A 221 20.95 -4.36 -25.95
N VAL A 222 19.87 -3.81 -25.34
CA VAL A 222 19.77 -3.62 -23.89
C VAL A 222 19.12 -4.85 -23.28
N GLN A 223 19.86 -5.56 -22.41
CA GLN A 223 19.27 -6.63 -21.59
C GLN A 223 18.86 -6.06 -20.24
N LEU A 224 17.60 -6.28 -19.85
CA LEU A 224 17.11 -5.88 -18.55
C LEU A 224 17.74 -6.75 -17.46
N SER A 225 18.08 -6.14 -16.34
CA SER A 225 18.59 -6.82 -15.14
C SER A 225 17.48 -7.23 -14.20
N PHE A 226 16.35 -6.51 -14.23
CA PHE A 226 15.17 -6.82 -13.43
C PHE A 226 13.89 -6.35 -14.11
N ILE A 227 12.79 -7.00 -13.74
CA ILE A 227 11.43 -6.60 -14.13
C ILE A 227 10.60 -6.50 -12.86
N ASN A 228 9.97 -5.33 -12.66
CA ASN A 228 9.17 -5.01 -11.50
C ASN A 228 7.68 -5.10 -11.86
N LEU A 229 6.99 -6.06 -11.27
CA LEU A 229 5.54 -6.28 -11.43
C LEU A 229 4.70 -5.32 -10.61
N SER A 230 5.35 -4.43 -9.83
CA SER A 230 4.72 -3.46 -8.96
C SER A 230 3.77 -4.08 -7.91
N GLY A 231 2.69 -3.38 -7.57
CA GLY A 231 1.63 -3.87 -6.70
C GLY A 231 0.44 -4.43 -7.46
N GLY A 232 -0.72 -4.46 -6.82
CA GLY A 232 -1.99 -4.80 -7.46
C GLY A 232 -2.69 -6.02 -6.88
N VAL A 233 -1.96 -6.98 -6.33
CA VAL A 233 -2.55 -8.14 -5.64
C VAL A 233 -3.42 -7.67 -4.47
N GLY A 234 -4.70 -8.00 -4.55
CA GLY A 234 -5.71 -7.59 -3.60
C GLY A 234 -5.85 -8.52 -2.41
N VAL A 235 -6.69 -8.06 -1.47
CA VAL A 235 -7.11 -8.83 -0.30
C VAL A 235 -8.63 -8.88 -0.26
N PRO A 236 -9.22 -9.99 0.19
CA PRO A 236 -10.66 -10.10 0.32
C PRO A 236 -11.12 -9.25 1.51
N TYR A 237 -11.82 -8.14 1.24
CA TYR A 237 -12.41 -7.31 2.30
C TYR A 237 -13.72 -7.89 2.84
N LYS A 238 -14.52 -8.55 1.97
CA LYS A 238 -15.76 -9.19 2.37
C LYS A 238 -15.53 -10.67 2.75
N PRO A 239 -16.31 -11.22 3.70
CA PRO A 239 -16.16 -12.61 4.12
C PRO A 239 -16.41 -13.66 3.03
N ASP A 240 -17.20 -13.32 2.00
CA ASP A 240 -17.58 -14.17 0.87
C ASP A 240 -16.62 -14.07 -0.33
N GLN A 241 -15.69 -13.13 -0.30
CA GLN A 241 -14.71 -12.98 -1.38
C GLN A 241 -13.62 -14.06 -1.30
N PRO A 242 -13.19 -14.62 -2.44
CA PRO A 242 -12.06 -15.54 -2.48
C PRO A 242 -10.76 -14.77 -2.17
N ALA A 243 -9.85 -15.41 -1.44
CA ALA A 243 -8.51 -14.88 -1.25
C ALA A 243 -7.62 -15.25 -2.46
N ASN A 244 -6.70 -14.37 -2.81
CA ASN A 244 -5.61 -14.73 -3.71
C ASN A 244 -4.71 -15.80 -3.07
N ASP A 245 -4.25 -16.74 -3.89
CA ASP A 245 -3.22 -17.69 -3.52
C ASP A 245 -1.87 -17.24 -4.11
N ILE A 246 -0.99 -16.72 -3.27
CA ILE A 246 0.30 -16.16 -3.69
C ILE A 246 1.22 -17.22 -4.30
N LYS A 247 1.07 -18.50 -3.91
CA LYS A 247 1.84 -19.61 -4.51
C LYS A 247 1.39 -19.89 -5.94
N VAL A 248 0.07 -19.89 -6.18
CA VAL A 248 -0.50 -20.02 -7.54
C VAL A 248 -0.06 -18.84 -8.41
N ILE A 249 -0.07 -17.63 -7.85
CA ILE A 249 0.42 -16.42 -8.54
C ILE A 249 1.90 -16.58 -8.89
N GLY A 250 2.74 -16.95 -7.92
CA GLY A 250 4.19 -17.12 -8.11
C GLY A 250 4.51 -18.20 -9.16
N GLU A 251 3.80 -19.33 -9.16
CA GLU A 251 3.97 -20.38 -10.16
C GLU A 251 3.51 -19.92 -11.56
N GLY A 252 2.42 -19.14 -11.64
CA GLY A 252 1.97 -18.57 -12.92
C GLY A 252 2.99 -17.60 -13.52
N VAL A 253 3.62 -16.77 -12.69
CA VAL A 253 4.73 -15.89 -13.13
C VAL A 253 5.94 -16.70 -13.55
N ARG A 254 6.30 -17.74 -12.79
CA ARG A 254 7.39 -18.67 -13.13
C ARG A 254 7.19 -19.31 -14.49
N LYS A 255 6.00 -19.82 -14.76
CA LYS A 255 5.68 -20.41 -16.05
C LYS A 255 5.91 -19.43 -17.20
N ALA A 256 5.40 -18.20 -17.09
CA ALA A 256 5.64 -17.17 -18.09
C ALA A 256 7.13 -16.84 -18.25
N TYR A 257 7.88 -16.83 -17.16
CA TYR A 257 9.34 -16.60 -17.15
C TYR A 257 10.08 -17.70 -17.91
N GLU A 258 9.78 -18.96 -17.62
CA GLU A 258 10.39 -20.13 -18.27
C GLU A 258 10.01 -20.24 -19.76
N GLU A 259 8.81 -19.83 -20.13
CA GLU A 259 8.33 -19.86 -21.53
C GLU A 259 8.86 -18.70 -22.39
N ILE A 260 9.15 -17.52 -21.80
CA ILE A 260 9.46 -16.31 -22.57
C ILE A 260 10.91 -15.87 -22.36
N LEU A 261 11.36 -15.68 -21.13
CA LEU A 261 12.67 -15.11 -20.86
C LEU A 261 13.81 -16.12 -21.00
N VAL A 262 13.62 -17.34 -20.51
CA VAL A 262 14.66 -18.38 -20.57
C VAL A 262 15.08 -18.71 -22.00
N PRO A 263 14.14 -18.95 -22.96
CA PRO A 263 14.52 -19.20 -24.35
C PRO A 263 15.20 -18.00 -25.04
N ALA A 264 14.92 -16.77 -24.59
CA ALA A 264 15.54 -15.54 -25.10
C ALA A 264 16.94 -15.28 -24.47
N GLY A 265 17.46 -16.19 -23.65
CA GLY A 265 18.74 -16.03 -22.96
C GLY A 265 18.69 -14.92 -21.90
N MET A 266 17.55 -14.76 -21.21
CA MET A 266 17.30 -13.78 -20.15
C MET A 266 16.87 -14.47 -18.83
N GLY A 267 17.34 -15.70 -18.61
CA GLY A 267 17.03 -16.50 -17.42
C GLY A 267 17.69 -16.03 -16.12
N ASP A 268 18.40 -14.92 -16.15
CA ASP A 268 19.04 -14.24 -15.00
C ASP A 268 18.32 -12.96 -14.55
N VAL A 269 17.24 -12.57 -15.24
CA VAL A 269 16.45 -11.37 -14.90
C VAL A 269 15.77 -11.53 -13.54
N ALA A 270 16.02 -10.59 -12.64
CA ALA A 270 15.38 -10.56 -11.34
C ALA A 270 13.92 -10.11 -11.44
N ILE A 271 13.06 -10.64 -10.59
CA ILE A 271 11.66 -10.23 -10.47
C ILE A 271 11.50 -9.40 -9.20
N PHE A 272 10.92 -8.20 -9.34
CA PHE A 272 10.59 -7.33 -8.23
C PHE A 272 9.07 -7.14 -8.10
N THR A 273 8.61 -6.87 -6.88
CA THR A 273 7.22 -6.53 -6.57
C THR A 273 7.17 -5.32 -5.64
N GLU A 274 6.02 -4.60 -5.63
CA GLU A 274 5.78 -3.41 -4.78
C GLU A 274 4.43 -3.55 -4.06
N LEU A 275 4.29 -4.59 -3.26
CA LEU A 275 3.04 -4.94 -2.60
C LEU A 275 2.85 -4.14 -1.30
N GLY A 276 1.93 -3.19 -1.30
CA GLY A 276 1.54 -2.49 -0.07
C GLY A 276 0.35 -3.15 0.62
N ARG A 277 -0.78 -3.23 -0.10
CA ARG A 277 -2.04 -3.75 0.42
C ARG A 277 -1.95 -5.21 0.85
N TYR A 278 -1.42 -6.08 -0.01
CA TYR A 278 -1.25 -7.49 0.28
C TYR A 278 -0.43 -7.71 1.56
N MET A 279 0.63 -6.94 1.74
CA MET A 279 1.56 -7.08 2.87
C MET A 279 0.92 -6.71 4.21
N LEU A 280 0.17 -5.61 4.27
CA LEU A 280 -0.25 -5.06 5.56
C LEU A 280 -1.75 -4.98 5.79
N ALA A 281 -2.62 -4.91 4.77
CA ALA A 281 -4.04 -4.67 5.01
C ALA A 281 -4.68 -5.70 5.97
N PRO A 282 -4.51 -7.02 5.79
CA PRO A 282 -5.09 -8.01 6.70
C PRO A 282 -4.47 -8.00 8.09
N ASN A 283 -3.27 -7.46 8.22
CA ASN A 283 -2.46 -7.44 9.44
C ASN A 283 -2.64 -6.14 10.24
N GLY A 284 -3.74 -5.42 10.01
CA GLY A 284 -4.08 -4.22 10.76
C GLY A 284 -5.56 -3.97 10.83
N ALA A 285 -5.97 -3.31 11.92
CA ALA A 285 -7.36 -2.96 12.20
C ALA A 285 -7.46 -1.56 12.80
N LEU A 286 -8.62 -0.91 12.59
CA LEU A 286 -9.00 0.28 13.34
C LEU A 286 -9.87 -0.15 14.51
N VAL A 287 -9.46 0.20 15.72
CA VAL A 287 -10.18 -0.05 16.96
C VAL A 287 -10.83 1.24 17.44
N ALA A 288 -12.14 1.19 17.66
CA ALA A 288 -12.94 2.32 18.10
C ALA A 288 -13.96 1.89 19.16
N LYS A 289 -14.62 2.85 19.79
CA LYS A 289 -15.74 2.60 20.69
C LYS A 289 -17.03 3.17 20.16
N ALA A 290 -18.13 2.45 20.36
CA ALA A 290 -19.47 3.00 20.20
C ALA A 290 -19.73 4.03 21.30
N ILE A 291 -19.97 5.30 20.94
CA ILE A 291 -20.08 6.40 21.90
C ILE A 291 -21.47 7.05 21.91
N ARG A 292 -22.22 6.91 20.84
CA ARG A 292 -23.59 7.46 20.71
C ARG A 292 -24.45 6.56 19.84
N GLU A 293 -25.73 6.60 20.08
CA GLU A 293 -26.75 6.01 19.21
C GLU A 293 -27.76 7.08 18.77
N LYS A 294 -28.38 6.84 17.64
CA LYS A 294 -29.39 7.72 17.10
C LYS A 294 -30.48 6.92 16.39
N HIS A 295 -31.71 7.11 16.80
CA HIS A 295 -32.92 6.41 16.33
C HIS A 295 -33.80 7.40 15.58
N ILE A 296 -33.79 7.36 14.26
CA ILE A 296 -34.65 8.20 13.40
C ILE A 296 -35.30 7.34 12.31
N TYR A 297 -35.08 7.62 11.03
CA TYR A 297 -35.50 6.73 9.93
C TYR A 297 -34.64 5.48 9.79
N LYS A 298 -33.48 5.46 10.42
CA LYS A 298 -32.53 4.36 10.51
C LYS A 298 -31.94 4.33 11.91
N GLU A 299 -31.31 3.20 12.21
CA GLU A 299 -30.55 3.01 13.43
C GLU A 299 -29.06 3.35 13.17
N TYR A 300 -28.53 4.29 13.91
CA TYR A 300 -27.14 4.75 13.79
C TYR A 300 -26.36 4.46 15.06
N ILE A 301 -25.13 3.98 14.87
CA ILE A 301 -24.13 3.89 15.94
C ILE A 301 -22.99 4.82 15.59
N GLY A 302 -22.77 5.84 16.41
CA GLY A 302 -21.67 6.79 16.30
C GLY A 302 -20.45 6.29 17.06
N LEU A 303 -19.31 6.29 16.37
CA LEU A 303 -18.01 5.91 16.92
C LEU A 303 -17.20 7.13 17.36
N ASP A 304 -16.23 6.94 18.22
CA ASP A 304 -15.15 7.92 18.49
C ASP A 304 -14.14 8.03 17.33
N ALA A 305 -14.18 7.14 16.36
CA ALA A 305 -13.51 7.23 15.08
C ALA A 305 -14.37 7.92 14.01
N CYS A 306 -13.75 8.39 12.94
CA CYS A 306 -14.43 8.99 11.79
C CYS A 306 -13.65 8.73 10.48
N ALA A 307 -14.14 9.21 9.34
CA ALA A 307 -13.49 9.03 8.05
C ALA A 307 -12.06 9.62 8.02
N ALA A 308 -11.71 10.58 8.89
CA ALA A 308 -10.34 11.04 9.06
C ALA A 308 -9.37 9.93 9.53
N ASN A 309 -9.88 8.89 10.20
CA ASN A 309 -9.10 7.72 10.60
C ASN A 309 -9.11 6.63 9.53
N LEU A 310 -10.21 6.49 8.77
CA LEU A 310 -10.36 5.51 7.68
C LEU A 310 -11.27 6.07 6.59
N MET A 311 -10.69 6.76 5.60
CA MET A 311 -11.46 7.45 4.56
C MET A 311 -12.04 6.53 3.48
N ARG A 312 -11.52 5.32 3.33
CA ARG A 312 -11.87 4.44 2.21
C ARG A 312 -13.38 4.13 2.08
N PRO A 313 -14.14 3.84 3.15
CA PRO A 313 -15.58 3.67 3.05
C PRO A 313 -16.29 4.94 2.55
N ALA A 314 -15.90 6.11 3.05
CA ALA A 314 -16.53 7.39 2.71
C ALA A 314 -16.30 7.81 1.25
N ILE A 315 -15.06 7.63 0.73
CA ILE A 315 -14.66 8.15 -0.60
C ILE A 315 -14.86 7.11 -1.71
N TYR A 316 -14.57 5.84 -1.41
CA TYR A 316 -14.63 4.78 -2.43
C TYR A 316 -15.83 3.85 -2.26
N GLY A 317 -16.66 4.02 -1.23
CA GLY A 317 -17.67 3.03 -0.87
C GLY A 317 -17.07 1.68 -0.50
N ALA A 318 -15.79 1.67 -0.05
CA ALA A 318 -15.07 0.44 0.23
C ALA A 318 -15.67 -0.27 1.44
N TYR A 319 -15.86 -1.58 1.28
CA TYR A 319 -16.28 -2.43 2.39
C TYR A 319 -15.10 -2.72 3.33
N HIS A 320 -15.35 -2.59 4.62
CA HIS A 320 -14.55 -3.18 5.68
C HIS A 320 -15.45 -4.03 6.59
N HIS A 321 -14.97 -5.22 6.96
CA HIS A 321 -15.70 -6.04 7.91
C HIS A 321 -15.62 -5.43 9.30
N ILE A 322 -16.73 -5.56 10.06
CA ILE A 322 -16.82 -5.03 11.41
C ILE A 322 -17.15 -6.18 12.35
N THR A 323 -16.38 -6.31 13.42
CA THR A 323 -16.63 -7.19 14.53
C THR A 323 -16.93 -6.37 15.80
N VAL A 324 -18.02 -6.69 16.48
CA VAL A 324 -18.30 -6.19 17.83
C VAL A 324 -17.63 -7.12 18.81
N MET A 325 -16.55 -6.65 19.46
CA MET A 325 -15.69 -7.50 20.27
C MET A 325 -16.41 -8.07 21.49
N GLY A 326 -16.31 -9.39 21.64
CA GLY A 326 -17.02 -10.16 22.67
C GLY A 326 -18.47 -10.52 22.32
N LYS A 327 -18.91 -10.17 21.10
CA LYS A 327 -20.25 -10.53 20.57
C LYS A 327 -20.15 -11.31 19.24
N GLU A 328 -19.00 -11.90 18.94
CA GLU A 328 -18.69 -12.57 17.68
C GLU A 328 -19.64 -13.74 17.35
N ASN A 329 -20.19 -14.37 18.40
CA ASN A 329 -21.10 -15.52 18.29
C ASN A 329 -22.57 -15.14 18.48
N GLN A 330 -22.89 -13.85 18.62
CA GLN A 330 -24.29 -13.40 18.76
C GLN A 330 -24.95 -13.25 17.39
N PRO A 331 -26.29 -13.34 17.31
CA PRO A 331 -27.02 -13.13 16.07
C PRO A 331 -26.76 -11.73 15.49
N CYS A 332 -26.51 -11.63 14.19
CA CYS A 332 -26.43 -10.37 13.45
C CYS A 332 -27.84 -10.00 12.97
N ASP A 333 -28.71 -9.60 13.87
CA ASP A 333 -30.13 -9.33 13.66
C ASP A 333 -30.53 -7.85 13.74
N HIS A 334 -29.55 -6.98 14.02
CA HIS A 334 -29.73 -5.53 14.04
C HIS A 334 -29.13 -4.87 12.81
N LYS A 335 -29.88 -3.99 12.16
CA LYS A 335 -29.42 -3.26 10.98
C LYS A 335 -28.98 -1.85 11.36
N TYR A 336 -27.70 -1.55 11.19
CA TYR A 336 -27.10 -0.28 11.55
C TYR A 336 -26.40 0.43 10.37
N ASP A 337 -26.43 1.77 10.41
CA ASP A 337 -25.37 2.60 9.80
C ASP A 337 -24.34 2.90 10.91
N ILE A 338 -23.07 2.53 10.67
CA ILE A 338 -21.96 2.82 11.59
C ILE A 338 -21.27 4.09 11.12
N THR A 339 -21.26 5.13 11.97
CA THR A 339 -20.90 6.49 11.56
C THR A 339 -19.76 7.07 12.41
N GLY A 340 -19.05 8.04 11.84
CA GLY A 340 -18.16 8.93 12.58
C GLY A 340 -18.83 10.24 12.97
N GLY A 341 -18.02 11.21 13.38
CA GLY A 341 -18.47 12.51 13.88
C GLY A 341 -18.10 13.70 12.99
N LEU A 342 -17.85 13.49 11.68
CA LEU A 342 -17.64 14.59 10.73
C LEU A 342 -18.97 15.22 10.28
N CYS A 343 -18.92 16.49 9.90
CA CYS A 343 -20.05 17.18 9.28
C CYS A 343 -20.23 16.78 7.80
N GLU A 344 -20.08 15.48 7.52
CA GLU A 344 -20.20 14.89 6.19
C GLU A 344 -21.13 13.67 6.23
N ASN A 345 -22.14 13.63 5.39
CA ASN A 345 -23.07 12.52 5.34
C ASN A 345 -22.42 11.20 4.89
N CYS A 346 -21.29 11.26 4.18
CA CYS A 346 -20.50 10.09 3.77
C CYS A 346 -19.61 9.54 4.89
N ASP A 347 -19.52 10.18 6.06
CA ASP A 347 -18.74 9.70 7.21
C ASP A 347 -19.38 8.46 7.85
N LYS A 348 -19.36 7.38 7.09
CA LYS A 348 -19.94 6.09 7.44
C LYS A 348 -18.96 4.96 7.15
N PHE A 349 -18.69 4.15 8.15
CA PHE A 349 -17.89 2.93 8.02
C PHE A 349 -18.70 1.77 7.43
N ALA A 350 -20.01 1.78 7.64
CA ALA A 350 -20.94 0.81 7.10
C ALA A 350 -22.35 1.42 6.95
N VAL A 351 -23.10 0.95 5.97
CA VAL A 351 -24.48 1.33 5.68
C VAL A 351 -25.32 0.06 5.63
N ASP A 352 -26.50 0.09 6.26
CA ASP A 352 -27.46 -1.03 6.33
C ASP A 352 -26.78 -2.37 6.71
N ARG A 353 -25.79 -2.32 7.63
CA ARG A 353 -25.01 -3.50 8.04
C ARG A 353 -25.76 -4.29 9.10
N MET A 354 -25.92 -5.59 8.84
CA MET A 354 -26.42 -6.53 9.86
C MET A 354 -25.28 -6.87 10.83
N LEU A 355 -25.47 -6.54 12.10
CA LEU A 355 -24.50 -6.75 13.20
C LEU A 355 -25.23 -7.27 14.45
N PRO A 356 -24.51 -7.83 15.43
CA PRO A 356 -25.07 -8.03 16.75
C PRO A 356 -25.52 -6.72 17.37
N LYS A 357 -26.41 -6.78 18.38
CA LYS A 357 -26.80 -5.59 19.15
C LYS A 357 -25.56 -4.89 19.68
N ILE A 358 -25.42 -3.59 19.35
CA ILE A 358 -24.32 -2.75 19.83
C ILE A 358 -24.85 -1.91 20.99
N ASP A 359 -24.13 -1.96 22.12
CA ASP A 359 -24.35 -1.11 23.27
C ASP A 359 -23.26 -0.03 23.37
N ILE A 360 -23.59 1.12 23.96
CA ILE A 360 -22.61 2.20 24.15
C ILE A 360 -21.46 1.70 25.04
N GLY A 361 -20.24 1.92 24.58
CA GLY A 361 -19.03 1.39 25.21
C GLY A 361 -18.45 0.13 24.56
N ASP A 362 -19.20 -0.54 23.68
CA ASP A 362 -18.71 -1.68 22.94
C ASP A 362 -17.49 -1.32 22.10
N ILE A 363 -16.53 -2.23 22.05
CA ILE A 363 -15.34 -2.10 21.22
C ILE A 363 -15.67 -2.58 19.80
N ILE A 364 -15.48 -1.71 18.85
CA ILE A 364 -15.70 -1.95 17.42
C ILE A 364 -14.37 -2.15 16.74
N TYR A 365 -14.18 -3.33 16.16
CA TYR A 365 -12.99 -3.72 15.42
C TYR A 365 -13.26 -3.70 13.91
N ILE A 366 -12.64 -2.77 13.19
CA ILE A 366 -12.79 -2.63 11.74
C ILE A 366 -11.58 -3.27 11.07
N HIS A 367 -11.82 -4.36 10.36
CA HIS A 367 -10.79 -5.22 9.76
C HIS A 367 -10.09 -4.60 8.56
N ASP A 368 -8.92 -5.16 8.21
CA ASP A 368 -8.18 -4.94 6.96
C ASP A 368 -7.79 -3.47 6.72
N THR A 369 -7.47 -2.75 7.79
CA THR A 369 -7.07 -1.34 7.71
C THR A 369 -5.56 -1.11 7.77
N GLY A 370 -4.77 -2.19 7.79
CA GLY A 370 -3.31 -2.12 7.93
C GLY A 370 -2.58 -1.46 6.75
N ALA A 371 -3.24 -1.31 5.60
CA ALA A 371 -2.75 -0.56 4.46
C ALA A 371 -3.80 0.41 3.96
N HIS A 372 -3.38 1.62 3.58
CA HIS A 372 -4.28 2.69 3.11
C HIS A 372 -5.39 3.04 4.13
N GLY A 373 -5.13 2.77 5.40
CA GLY A 373 -5.93 3.18 6.53
C GLY A 373 -5.40 4.49 7.10
N PHE A 374 -4.52 4.41 8.10
CA PHE A 374 -3.90 5.60 8.71
C PHE A 374 -3.22 6.52 7.69
N SER A 375 -2.51 5.97 6.70
CA SER A 375 -1.75 6.74 5.71
C SER A 375 -2.60 7.70 4.88
N MET A 376 -3.86 7.37 4.63
CA MET A 376 -4.80 8.22 3.88
C MET A 376 -5.62 9.16 4.78
N GLY A 377 -5.29 9.25 6.07
CA GLY A 377 -5.98 10.13 7.01
C GLY A 377 -5.75 11.63 6.75
N TYR A 378 -6.64 12.45 7.28
CA TYR A 378 -6.67 13.90 7.12
C TYR A 378 -7.24 14.57 8.38
N ASN A 379 -7.28 15.92 8.43
CA ASN A 379 -7.74 16.69 9.60
C ASN A 379 -9.01 17.52 9.31
N TYR A 380 -9.99 16.96 8.58
CA TYR A 380 -11.26 17.65 8.34
C TYR A 380 -12.06 17.84 9.64
N ASN A 381 -12.80 18.95 9.77
CA ASN A 381 -13.47 19.41 10.99
C ASN A 381 -12.54 19.55 12.20
N GLY A 382 -11.24 19.73 12.00
CA GLY A 382 -10.26 19.81 13.08
C GLY A 382 -10.10 18.49 13.85
N LYS A 383 -10.55 17.36 13.31
CA LYS A 383 -10.33 16.04 13.92
C LYS A 383 -8.85 15.69 13.89
N LEU A 384 -8.36 15.26 15.02
CA LEU A 384 -6.97 14.84 15.20
C LEU A 384 -6.76 13.40 14.73
N ARG A 385 -5.58 13.09 14.25
CA ARG A 385 -5.23 11.75 13.80
C ARG A 385 -4.99 10.84 15.00
N SER A 386 -5.41 9.59 14.86
CA SER A 386 -5.34 8.57 15.91
C SER A 386 -3.92 8.05 16.16
N ALA A 387 -3.75 7.32 17.24
CA ALA A 387 -2.52 6.57 17.51
C ALA A 387 -2.37 5.34 16.60
N GLU A 388 -1.14 4.81 16.54
CA GLU A 388 -0.80 3.51 15.95
C GLU A 388 -0.11 2.63 16.98
N VAL A 389 -0.54 1.38 17.10
CA VAL A 389 -0.09 0.39 18.09
C VAL A 389 0.41 -0.87 17.36
N LEU A 390 1.54 -1.41 17.78
CA LEU A 390 2.05 -2.69 17.32
C LEU A 390 1.76 -3.75 18.38
N LEU A 391 1.04 -4.79 18.03
CA LEU A 391 0.93 -6.03 18.80
C LEU A 391 2.09 -6.93 18.40
N LYS A 392 2.99 -7.20 19.33
CA LYS A 392 4.22 -7.95 19.10
C LYS A 392 3.99 -9.46 19.12
N GLU A 393 4.91 -10.22 18.52
CA GLU A 393 4.84 -11.69 18.50
C GLU A 393 4.81 -12.31 19.90
N ASP A 394 5.41 -11.68 20.91
CA ASP A 394 5.41 -12.13 22.30
C ASP A 394 4.10 -11.79 23.07
N GLY A 395 3.13 -11.18 22.37
CA GLY A 395 1.86 -10.74 22.94
C GLY A 395 1.93 -9.42 23.71
N SER A 396 3.09 -8.79 23.83
CA SER A 396 3.21 -7.41 24.32
C SER A 396 2.75 -6.41 23.24
N PHE A 397 2.56 -5.15 23.62
CA PHE A 397 2.22 -4.11 22.66
C PHE A 397 3.10 -2.88 22.82
N LYS A 398 3.23 -2.11 21.74
CA LYS A 398 4.03 -0.90 21.71
C LYS A 398 3.28 0.22 21.01
N LEU A 399 3.28 1.42 21.60
CA LEU A 399 2.87 2.63 20.90
C LEU A 399 3.95 2.97 19.85
N ILE A 400 3.60 2.91 18.56
CA ILE A 400 4.53 3.16 17.44
C ILE A 400 4.27 4.52 16.77
N ARG A 401 3.15 5.15 17.07
CA ARG A 401 2.84 6.55 16.79
C ARG A 401 1.84 7.02 17.83
N ARG A 402 2.11 8.14 18.52
CA ARG A 402 1.11 8.77 19.38
C ARG A 402 -0.01 9.40 18.57
N ALA A 403 -1.16 9.57 19.16
CA ALA A 403 -2.20 10.42 18.57
C ALA A 403 -1.72 11.88 18.45
N GLU A 404 -2.28 12.61 17.50
CA GLU A 404 -2.10 14.06 17.43
C GLU A 404 -2.73 14.76 18.63
N THR A 405 -2.15 15.88 19.00
CA THR A 405 -2.68 16.82 19.96
C THR A 405 -3.13 18.11 19.26
N PRO A 406 -3.88 19.01 19.92
CA PRO A 406 -4.19 20.32 19.35
C PRO A 406 -2.94 21.10 18.93
N GLU A 407 -1.83 20.95 19.66
CA GLU A 407 -0.56 21.59 19.34
C GLU A 407 0.01 21.11 18.00
N ASP A 408 -0.13 19.83 17.67
CA ASP A 408 0.27 19.30 16.35
C ASP A 408 -0.57 19.90 15.23
N TYR A 409 -1.88 20.03 15.45
CA TYR A 409 -2.79 20.63 14.49
C TYR A 409 -2.48 22.11 14.24
N PHE A 410 -2.08 22.83 15.29
CA PHE A 410 -1.73 24.24 15.23
C PHE A 410 -0.25 24.52 14.88
N ALA A 411 0.59 23.50 14.79
CA ALA A 411 2.05 23.64 14.64
C ALA A 411 2.49 24.48 13.43
N THR A 412 1.67 24.55 12.37
CA THR A 412 1.96 25.33 11.16
C THR A 412 1.26 26.68 11.10
N PHE A 413 0.47 27.05 12.12
CA PHE A 413 -0.22 28.33 12.16
C PHE A 413 0.68 29.39 12.78
N ASP A 414 0.61 30.58 12.22
CA ASP A 414 1.23 31.76 12.83
C ASP A 414 0.28 32.38 13.87
N PHE A 415 0.56 32.08 15.14
CA PHE A 415 -0.10 32.71 16.29
C PHE A 415 0.76 33.85 16.85
N SER A 416 1.28 34.74 15.98
CA SER A 416 1.88 35.99 16.41
C SER A 416 0.97 36.73 17.42
N ASP A 417 1.44 37.75 18.11
CA ASP A 417 0.80 38.44 19.24
C ASP A 417 -0.71 38.74 19.12
N LYS A 418 -1.23 38.68 17.88
CA LYS A 418 -2.66 38.93 17.58
C LYS A 418 -3.55 37.71 17.89
N TYR A 419 -3.03 36.48 17.96
CA TYR A 419 -3.79 35.25 18.09
C TYR A 419 -3.30 34.35 19.23
N SER A 420 -2.85 34.94 20.35
CA SER A 420 -2.45 34.11 21.50
C SER A 420 -3.62 33.24 21.96
N LEU A 421 -3.42 31.93 21.97
CA LEU A 421 -4.37 31.00 22.57
C LEU A 421 -4.45 31.27 24.07
N SER A 422 -5.64 31.59 24.58
CA SER A 422 -5.88 31.58 26.03
C SER A 422 -5.61 30.19 26.56
N LYS A 423 -4.69 30.10 27.51
CA LYS A 423 -4.36 28.84 28.21
C LYS A 423 -5.57 28.26 28.93
#